data_fae42352d03397d25751206a031ff845
#
_entry.id   fae42352d03397d25751206a031ff845
#
_cell.length_a   1.000
_cell.length_b   1.000
_cell.length_c   1.000
_cell.angle_alpha   90.00
_cell.angle_beta   90.00
_cell.angle_gamma   90.00
#
_symmetry.space_group_name_H-M   'P 1'
#
loop_
_entity.id
_entity.type
_entity.pdbx_description
1 polymer ?
#
loop_
_entity_poly.entity_id
_entity_poly.type
_entity_poly.pdbx_seq_one_letter_code
_entity_poly.pdbx_strand_id
1 'polypeptide(L)'
;MHTNTIPSKVIKKVTRYKYSHVALSLEEDCFYTFSFGRRKVNSILHSGFVKEKQDGDFFKKFNNTICKIYEVRVSDFQYNQIKGKLYKMHNHMYKYNYDYYCIIPRFLGFPIRLKNKYVCSYFVASILDEFNVCKFNKNVCLVKPQDFENIDNFKEIYSGKYLLYKKA
;
A
#
# COMPACT_ATOMS: atom_id res chain seq x y z
N MET A 1 1.18 7.09 -2.20
CA MET A 1 0.06 7.75 -2.91
C MET A 1 -0.73 8.66 -1.96
N HIS A 2 -1.38 9.70 -2.49
CA HIS A 2 -2.34 10.55 -1.79
C HIS A 2 -3.60 10.71 -2.63
N THR A 3 -4.73 10.21 -2.14
CA THR A 3 -5.98 10.05 -2.90
C THR A 3 -7.04 11.13 -2.62
N ASN A 4 -6.70 12.17 -1.87
CA ASN A 4 -7.62 13.28 -1.51
C ASN A 4 -8.94 12.86 -0.82
N THR A 5 -9.00 11.64 -0.29
CA THR A 5 -10.16 11.13 0.47
C THR A 5 -10.19 11.69 1.89
N ILE A 6 -11.35 11.66 2.58
CA ILE A 6 -11.45 12.14 3.98
C ILE A 6 -10.44 11.43 4.91
N PRO A 7 -10.33 10.08 4.92
CA PRO A 7 -9.31 9.41 5.73
C PRO A 7 -7.88 9.83 5.37
N SER A 8 -7.59 9.97 4.08
CA SER A 8 -6.29 10.44 3.59
C SER A 8 -5.96 11.85 4.09
N LYS A 9 -6.95 12.76 4.11
CA LYS A 9 -6.77 14.13 4.65
C LYS A 9 -6.51 14.11 6.15
N VAL A 10 -7.21 13.28 6.92
CA VAL A 10 -6.99 13.12 8.36
C VAL A 10 -5.61 12.58 8.65
N ILE A 11 -5.21 11.49 7.98
CA ILE A 11 -3.87 10.91 8.13
C ILE A 11 -2.80 11.96 7.80
N LYS A 12 -2.94 12.67 6.68
CA LYS A 12 -2.03 13.76 6.30
C LYS A 12 -1.93 14.86 7.36
N LYS A 13 -3.06 15.27 7.93
CA LYS A 13 -3.09 16.31 8.97
C LYS A 13 -2.36 15.87 10.24
N VAL A 14 -2.54 14.60 10.63
CA VAL A 14 -1.92 14.03 11.83
C VAL A 14 -0.44 13.72 11.62
N THR A 15 -0.08 13.15 10.46
CA THR A 15 1.31 12.74 10.16
C THR A 15 2.17 13.87 9.58
N ARG A 16 1.55 14.95 9.11
CA ARG A 16 2.17 16.05 8.34
C ARG A 16 2.91 15.56 7.08
N TYR A 17 2.61 14.34 6.63
CA TYR A 17 3.27 13.71 5.51
C TYR A 17 2.40 13.73 4.24
N LYS A 18 3.03 13.97 3.07
CA LYS A 18 2.33 14.19 1.80
C LYS A 18 1.55 12.97 1.34
N TYR A 19 2.09 11.75 1.55
CA TYR A 19 1.50 10.51 1.08
C TYR A 19 0.90 9.71 2.25
N SER A 20 -0.33 9.28 2.10
CA SER A 20 -1.10 8.60 3.15
C SER A 20 -1.47 7.16 2.81
N HIS A 21 -0.99 6.65 1.66
CA HIS A 21 -1.33 5.33 1.16
C HIS A 21 -0.13 4.68 0.47
N VAL A 22 -0.02 3.35 0.62
CA VAL A 22 1.01 2.51 -0.02
C VAL A 22 0.32 1.37 -0.74
N ALA A 23 0.81 1.06 -1.94
CA ALA A 23 0.38 -0.07 -2.73
C ALA A 23 1.62 -0.75 -3.35
N LEU A 24 1.49 -2.00 -3.74
CA LEU A 24 2.51 -2.79 -4.40
C LEU A 24 2.02 -3.21 -5.79
N SER A 25 2.87 -3.07 -6.80
CA SER A 25 2.65 -3.63 -8.13
C SER A 25 3.65 -4.74 -8.41
N LEU A 26 3.22 -5.73 -9.20
CA LEU A 26 4.08 -6.75 -9.79
C LEU A 26 4.54 -6.36 -11.20
N GLU A 27 3.94 -5.31 -11.74
CA GLU A 27 4.13 -4.87 -13.12
C GLU A 27 4.83 -3.50 -13.10
N GLU A 28 5.74 -3.32 -14.03
CA GLU A 28 6.55 -2.09 -14.13
C GLU A 28 5.72 -0.86 -14.52
N ASP A 29 4.64 -1.06 -15.27
CA ASP A 29 3.69 -0.01 -15.64
C ASP A 29 2.75 0.39 -14.50
N CYS A 30 2.76 -0.36 -13.39
CA CYS A 30 1.89 -0.15 -12.23
C CYS A 30 0.40 -0.10 -12.57
N PHE A 31 -0.02 -0.75 -13.67
CA PHE A 31 -1.41 -0.73 -14.10
C PHE A 31 -2.34 -1.43 -13.10
N TYR A 32 -1.86 -2.54 -12.50
CA TYR A 32 -2.52 -3.17 -11.37
C TYR A 32 -1.70 -2.99 -10.09
N THR A 33 -2.37 -2.56 -9.03
CA THR A 33 -1.78 -2.45 -7.70
C THR A 33 -2.54 -3.26 -6.66
N PHE A 34 -1.82 -3.82 -5.70
CA PHE A 34 -2.35 -4.54 -4.55
C PHE A 34 -2.18 -3.69 -3.30
N SER A 35 -3.25 -3.53 -2.54
CA SER A 35 -3.20 -2.74 -1.31
C SER A 35 -4.29 -3.14 -0.32
N PHE A 36 -4.36 -2.45 0.80
CA PHE A 36 -5.53 -2.41 1.68
C PHE A 36 -6.22 -1.07 1.52
N GLY A 37 -7.38 -1.09 0.89
CA GLY A 37 -8.15 0.10 0.53
C GLY A 37 -9.64 -0.19 0.48
N ARG A 38 -10.40 0.67 -0.19
CA ARG A 38 -11.84 0.54 -0.32
C ARG A 38 -12.20 -0.50 -1.38
N ARG A 39 -12.99 -1.49 -1.02
CA ARG A 39 -13.61 -2.44 -1.97
C ARG A 39 -14.78 -1.82 -2.75
N LYS A 40 -15.43 -0.82 -2.15
CA LYS A 40 -16.49 -0.03 -2.80
C LYS A 40 -16.08 1.44 -2.79
N VAL A 41 -16.05 2.07 -3.94
CA VAL A 41 -15.55 3.45 -4.13
C VAL A 41 -16.21 4.45 -3.17
N ASN A 42 -17.50 4.27 -2.89
CA ASN A 42 -18.32 5.19 -2.09
C ASN A 42 -18.41 4.80 -0.60
N SER A 43 -17.79 3.68 -0.18
CA SER A 43 -17.91 3.20 1.20
C SER A 43 -16.55 2.99 1.85
N ILE A 44 -16.32 3.71 2.96
CA ILE A 44 -15.13 3.52 3.80
C ILE A 44 -15.25 2.22 4.61
N LEU A 45 -16.45 1.86 5.05
CA LEU A 45 -16.69 0.69 5.88
C LEU A 45 -16.40 -0.63 5.15
N HIS A 46 -16.54 -0.65 3.81
CA HIS A 46 -16.22 -1.81 3.00
C HIS A 46 -14.77 -1.72 2.50
N SER A 47 -13.82 -1.90 3.41
CA SER A 47 -12.39 -1.84 3.11
C SER A 47 -11.67 -3.12 3.53
N GLY A 48 -10.60 -3.44 2.80
CA GLY A 48 -9.76 -4.61 3.03
C GLY A 48 -8.78 -4.77 1.90
N PHE A 49 -8.36 -6.01 1.63
CA PHE A 49 -7.48 -6.32 0.51
C PHE A 49 -8.18 -6.00 -0.83
N VAL A 50 -7.48 -5.31 -1.70
CA VAL A 50 -7.96 -4.92 -3.04
C VAL A 50 -6.85 -5.09 -4.07
N LYS A 51 -7.23 -5.46 -5.31
CA LYS A 51 -6.46 -5.30 -6.53
C LYS A 51 -7.10 -4.17 -7.31
N GLU A 52 -6.42 -3.06 -7.45
CA GLU A 52 -6.94 -1.84 -8.09
C GLU A 52 -6.30 -1.65 -9.45
N LYS A 53 -7.11 -1.24 -10.42
CA LYS A 53 -6.68 -0.92 -11.78
C LYS A 53 -6.46 0.60 -11.88
N GLN A 54 -5.37 1.03 -12.55
CA GLN A 54 -5.03 2.45 -12.70
C GLN A 54 -6.18 3.26 -13.33
N ASP A 55 -6.83 2.73 -14.36
CA ASP A 55 -7.98 3.34 -15.04
C ASP A 55 -9.32 2.89 -14.45
N GLY A 56 -9.34 2.29 -13.25
CA GLY A 56 -10.55 1.84 -12.58
C GLY A 56 -11.36 2.99 -11.95
N ASP A 57 -12.59 2.68 -11.55
CA ASP A 57 -13.55 3.65 -11.01
C ASP A 57 -13.01 4.45 -9.82
N PHE A 58 -12.18 3.83 -8.98
CA PHE A 58 -11.57 4.51 -7.84
C PHE A 58 -10.67 5.66 -8.29
N PHE A 59 -9.72 5.41 -9.21
CA PHE A 59 -8.80 6.44 -9.67
C PHE A 59 -9.45 7.41 -10.66
N LYS A 60 -10.47 7.01 -11.40
CA LYS A 60 -11.30 7.94 -12.19
C LYS A 60 -12.02 8.93 -11.29
N LYS A 61 -12.59 8.48 -10.17
CA LYS A 61 -13.24 9.36 -9.19
C LYS A 61 -12.23 10.26 -8.46
N PHE A 62 -11.05 9.73 -8.12
CA PHE A 62 -9.98 10.45 -7.45
C PHE A 62 -8.83 10.78 -8.41
N ASN A 63 -9.15 11.38 -9.55
CA ASN A 63 -8.26 11.65 -10.68
C ASN A 63 -7.06 12.56 -10.37
N ASN A 64 -7.11 13.30 -9.26
CA ASN A 64 -5.99 14.09 -8.75
C ASN A 64 -5.08 13.32 -7.78
N THR A 65 -5.15 11.98 -7.79
CA THR A 65 -4.23 11.16 -6.99
C THR A 65 -2.79 11.41 -7.43
N ILE A 66 -1.95 11.82 -6.48
CA ILE A 66 -0.50 11.95 -6.66
C ILE A 66 0.22 10.77 -6.04
N CYS A 67 1.33 10.37 -6.63
CA CYS A 67 2.16 9.27 -6.13
C CYS A 67 3.65 9.55 -6.29
N LYS A 68 4.45 8.78 -5.54
CA LYS A 68 5.82 8.40 -5.86
C LYS A 68 5.82 6.92 -6.18
N ILE A 69 6.60 6.52 -7.17
CA ILE A 69 6.79 5.12 -7.56
C ILE A 69 8.25 4.77 -7.36
N TYR A 70 8.47 3.67 -6.67
CA TYR A 70 9.79 3.11 -6.43
C TYR A 70 9.90 1.76 -7.13
N GLU A 71 10.97 1.57 -7.85
CA GLU A 71 11.38 0.28 -8.39
C GLU A 71 12.26 -0.42 -7.36
N VAL A 72 12.03 -1.72 -7.18
CA VAL A 72 12.82 -2.59 -6.29
C VAL A 72 13.22 -3.84 -7.06
N ARG A 73 14.52 -4.11 -7.10
CA ARG A 73 15.03 -5.34 -7.71
C ARG A 73 14.85 -6.52 -6.76
N VAL A 74 14.32 -7.60 -7.29
CA VAL A 74 14.11 -8.86 -6.58
C VAL A 74 14.57 -10.02 -7.45
N SER A 75 14.93 -11.15 -6.84
CA SER A 75 15.18 -12.38 -7.60
C SER A 75 13.88 -12.98 -8.15
N ASP A 76 13.98 -13.82 -9.18
CA ASP A 76 12.82 -14.53 -9.73
C ASP A 76 12.12 -15.38 -8.66
N PHE A 77 12.88 -15.95 -7.74
CA PHE A 77 12.33 -16.69 -6.60
C PHE A 77 11.47 -15.79 -5.70
N GLN A 78 11.99 -14.65 -5.29
CA GLN A 78 11.25 -13.67 -4.47
C GLN A 78 10.00 -13.16 -5.20
N TYR A 79 10.15 -12.82 -6.49
CA TYR A 79 9.03 -12.37 -7.33
C TYR A 79 7.91 -13.41 -7.36
N ASN A 80 8.24 -14.68 -7.63
CA ASN A 80 7.25 -15.75 -7.70
C ASN A 80 6.57 -16.02 -6.35
N GLN A 81 7.30 -15.93 -5.25
CA GLN A 81 6.75 -16.05 -3.90
C GLN A 81 5.77 -14.90 -3.58
N ILE A 82 6.16 -13.66 -3.86
CA ILE A 82 5.31 -12.49 -3.67
C ILE A 82 4.05 -12.60 -4.52
N LYS A 83 4.21 -12.93 -5.81
CA LYS A 83 3.11 -13.15 -6.75
C LYS A 83 2.13 -14.20 -6.23
N GLY A 84 2.64 -15.37 -5.82
CA GLY A 84 1.82 -16.44 -5.27
C GLY A 84 1.03 -16.00 -4.03
N LYS A 85 1.69 -15.27 -3.11
CA LYS A 85 1.04 -14.71 -1.91
C LYS A 85 -0.07 -13.73 -2.25
N LEU A 86 0.19 -12.78 -3.15
CA LEU A 86 -0.77 -11.74 -3.53
C LEU A 86 -2.00 -12.34 -4.22
N TYR A 87 -1.82 -13.29 -5.12
CA TYR A 87 -2.94 -13.97 -5.78
C TYR A 87 -3.72 -14.87 -4.82
N LYS A 88 -3.05 -15.57 -3.90
CA LYS A 88 -3.73 -16.32 -2.82
C LYS A 88 -4.60 -15.39 -1.95
N MET A 89 -4.08 -14.22 -1.60
CA MET A 89 -4.85 -13.22 -0.86
C MET A 89 -6.01 -12.67 -1.70
N HIS A 90 -5.80 -12.46 -3.00
CA HIS A 90 -6.84 -11.98 -3.91
C HIS A 90 -8.00 -12.97 -4.04
N ASN A 91 -7.71 -14.27 -4.21
CA ASN A 91 -8.72 -15.33 -4.29
C ASN A 91 -9.56 -15.46 -3.01
N HIS A 92 -9.03 -14.99 -1.88
CA HIS A 92 -9.69 -15.02 -0.59
C HIS A 92 -9.86 -13.61 0.02
N MET A 93 -10.04 -12.59 -0.83
CA MET A 93 -9.95 -11.19 -0.42
C MET A 93 -10.90 -10.80 0.72
N TYR A 94 -12.05 -11.44 0.82
CA TYR A 94 -13.03 -11.14 1.90
C TYR A 94 -12.59 -11.62 3.29
N LYS A 95 -11.57 -12.49 3.39
CA LYS A 95 -10.95 -12.88 4.67
C LYS A 95 -10.04 -11.79 5.23
N TYR A 96 -9.59 -10.84 4.40
CA TYR A 96 -8.59 -9.83 4.75
C TYR A 96 -9.25 -8.45 4.85
N ASN A 97 -9.41 -7.95 6.07
CA ASN A 97 -10.13 -6.71 6.33
C ASN A 97 -9.19 -5.56 6.72
N TYR A 98 -9.66 -4.34 6.51
CA TYR A 98 -8.91 -3.15 6.94
C TYR A 98 -8.95 -3.02 8.47
N ASP A 99 -7.78 -2.75 9.06
CA ASP A 99 -7.64 -2.64 10.51
C ASP A 99 -7.83 -1.21 10.98
N TYR A 100 -9.08 -0.84 11.24
CA TYR A 100 -9.41 0.48 11.79
C TYR A 100 -9.09 0.60 13.29
N TYR A 101 -9.12 -0.52 14.03
CA TYR A 101 -8.98 -0.52 15.49
C TYR A 101 -7.56 -0.22 15.95
N CYS A 102 -6.57 -0.69 15.21
CA CYS A 102 -5.17 -0.56 15.61
C CYS A 102 -4.47 0.66 14.99
N ILE A 103 -5.16 1.53 14.24
CA ILE A 103 -4.55 2.73 13.66
C ILE A 103 -3.98 3.63 14.76
N ILE A 104 -4.80 4.00 15.76
CA ILE A 104 -4.38 4.88 16.85
C ILE A 104 -3.33 4.21 17.75
N PRO A 105 -3.52 2.98 18.26
CA PRO A 105 -2.49 2.30 19.02
C PRO A 105 -1.15 2.19 18.28
N ARG A 106 -1.15 1.81 17.00
CA ARG A 106 0.09 1.75 16.22
C ARG A 106 0.73 3.11 16.01
N PHE A 107 -0.07 4.16 15.86
CA PHE A 107 0.45 5.51 15.77
C PHE A 107 1.19 5.91 17.04
N LEU A 108 0.72 5.46 18.22
CA LEU A 108 1.34 5.63 19.53
C LEU A 108 2.52 4.69 19.80
N GLY A 109 2.88 3.81 18.83
CA GLY A 109 4.03 2.92 18.94
C GLY A 109 3.72 1.51 19.48
N PHE A 110 2.46 1.16 19.72
CA PHE A 110 2.08 -0.18 20.19
C PHE A 110 1.99 -1.17 19.01
N PRO A 111 2.82 -2.24 18.95
CA PRO A 111 2.89 -3.16 17.81
C PRO A 111 1.79 -4.23 17.84
N ILE A 112 0.53 -3.82 17.85
CA ILE A 112 -0.63 -4.72 17.90
C ILE A 112 -0.89 -5.33 16.51
N ARG A 113 -1.05 -6.64 16.45
CA ARG A 113 -1.37 -7.40 15.24
C ARG A 113 -2.68 -8.16 15.43
N LEU A 114 -3.63 -7.97 14.53
CA LEU A 114 -4.87 -8.73 14.48
C LEU A 114 -4.84 -9.66 13.26
N LYS A 115 -5.34 -10.90 13.45
CA LYS A 115 -5.36 -11.91 12.38
C LYS A 115 -6.15 -11.40 11.16
N ASN A 116 -5.52 -11.49 9.98
CA ASN A 116 -6.11 -11.07 8.69
C ASN A 116 -6.55 -9.59 8.63
N LYS A 117 -6.01 -8.72 9.49
CA LYS A 117 -6.31 -7.29 9.49
C LYS A 117 -5.03 -6.49 9.26
N TYR A 118 -5.08 -5.60 8.28
CA TYR A 118 -3.94 -4.78 7.87
C TYR A 118 -4.37 -3.35 7.59
N VAL A 119 -3.44 -2.41 7.74
CA VAL A 119 -3.45 -1.12 7.04
C VAL A 119 -2.51 -1.21 5.83
N CYS A 120 -2.63 -0.30 4.87
CA CYS A 120 -1.89 -0.37 3.61
C CYS A 120 -0.35 -0.48 3.79
N SER A 121 0.24 0.35 4.64
CA SER A 121 1.70 0.34 4.88
C SER A 121 2.15 -0.93 5.60
N TYR A 122 1.42 -1.40 6.61
CA TYR A 122 1.72 -2.67 7.29
C TYR A 122 1.66 -3.85 6.32
N PHE A 123 0.66 -3.89 5.45
CA PHE A 123 0.53 -4.95 4.44
C PHE A 123 1.76 -4.99 3.53
N VAL A 124 2.13 -3.87 2.90
CA VAL A 124 3.27 -3.83 1.99
C VAL A 124 4.56 -4.15 2.73
N ALA A 125 4.77 -3.57 3.93
CA ALA A 125 5.94 -3.86 4.75
C ALA A 125 6.03 -5.34 5.13
N SER A 126 4.89 -5.99 5.45
CA SER A 126 4.87 -7.41 5.80
C SER A 126 5.25 -8.31 4.61
N ILE A 127 4.83 -7.96 3.39
CA ILE A 127 5.23 -8.70 2.18
C ILE A 127 6.74 -8.54 1.93
N LEU A 128 7.25 -7.33 1.98
CA LEU A 128 8.67 -7.07 1.71
C LEU A 128 9.60 -7.71 2.76
N ASP A 129 9.19 -7.70 4.03
CA ASP A 129 9.94 -8.33 5.13
C ASP A 129 9.87 -9.86 5.08
N GLU A 130 8.68 -10.44 4.84
CA GLU A 130 8.44 -11.89 4.75
C GLU A 130 9.30 -12.54 3.66
N PHE A 131 9.46 -11.87 2.51
CA PHE A 131 10.24 -12.37 1.39
C PHE A 131 11.66 -11.79 1.30
N ASN A 132 12.15 -11.19 2.39
CA ASN A 132 13.51 -10.64 2.50
C ASN A 132 13.88 -9.66 1.39
N VAL A 133 12.93 -8.86 0.91
CA VAL A 133 13.18 -7.80 -0.07
C VAL A 133 13.84 -6.58 0.60
N CYS A 134 13.33 -6.21 1.76
CA CYS A 134 13.97 -5.20 2.62
C CYS A 134 13.64 -5.44 4.10
N LYS A 135 14.45 -4.86 4.98
CA LYS A 135 14.22 -4.87 6.43
C LYS A 135 13.90 -3.46 6.90
N PHE A 136 13.00 -3.36 7.87
CA PHE A 136 12.66 -2.11 8.53
C PHE A 136 13.29 -2.04 9.92
N ASN A 137 13.85 -0.89 10.31
CA ASN A 137 14.44 -0.66 11.63
C ASN A 137 13.38 -0.52 12.75
N LYS A 138 12.21 -1.09 12.53
CA LYS A 138 11.08 -1.12 13.48
C LYS A 138 10.18 -2.32 13.20
N ASN A 139 9.26 -2.60 14.12
CA ASN A 139 8.25 -3.64 13.89
C ASN A 139 7.42 -3.30 12.63
N VAL A 140 7.27 -4.26 11.72
CA VAL A 140 6.61 -4.05 10.41
C VAL A 140 5.18 -3.52 10.53
N CYS A 141 4.44 -3.84 11.61
CA CYS A 141 3.11 -3.30 11.81
C CYS A 141 3.07 -1.81 12.21
N LEU A 142 4.22 -1.23 12.57
CA LEU A 142 4.39 0.20 12.88
C LEU A 142 4.91 1.01 11.69
N VAL A 143 5.19 0.34 10.55
CA VAL A 143 5.67 1.01 9.34
C VAL A 143 4.60 1.94 8.79
N LYS A 144 4.99 3.19 8.52
CA LYS A 144 4.16 4.25 7.98
C LYS A 144 4.51 4.49 6.51
N PRO A 145 3.67 5.15 5.71
CA PRO A 145 3.96 5.44 4.30
C PRO A 145 5.30 6.16 4.08
N GLN A 146 5.69 7.05 4.97
CA GLN A 146 6.96 7.79 4.91
C GLN A 146 8.21 6.92 5.07
N ASP A 147 8.09 5.77 5.74
CA ASP A 147 9.23 4.89 5.99
C ASP A 147 9.73 4.18 4.71
N PHE A 148 8.92 4.21 3.64
CA PHE A 148 9.31 3.65 2.34
C PHE A 148 10.20 4.58 1.51
N GLU A 149 10.35 5.86 1.89
CA GLU A 149 11.18 6.82 1.14
C GLU A 149 12.69 6.65 1.38
N ASN A 150 13.07 6.03 2.50
CA ASN A 150 14.46 5.94 2.94
C ASN A 150 14.96 4.48 2.99
N ILE A 151 14.60 3.67 1.99
CA ILE A 151 15.05 2.29 1.86
C ILE A 151 16.10 2.23 0.76
N ASP A 152 17.33 1.85 1.09
CA ASP A 152 18.52 1.97 0.22
C ASP A 152 18.37 1.28 -1.15
N ASN A 153 17.63 0.16 -1.23
CA ASN A 153 17.42 -0.56 -2.48
C ASN A 153 16.18 -0.10 -3.27
N PHE A 154 15.55 1.02 -2.87
CA PHE A 154 14.39 1.60 -3.56
C PHE A 154 14.84 2.75 -4.46
N LYS A 155 14.64 2.58 -5.77
CA LYS A 155 14.94 3.61 -6.78
C LYS A 155 13.66 4.36 -7.13
N GLU A 156 13.59 5.66 -6.82
CA GLU A 156 12.47 6.50 -7.27
C GLU A 156 12.52 6.62 -8.80
N ILE A 157 11.45 6.19 -9.49
CA ILE A 157 11.33 6.23 -10.96
C ILE A 157 10.27 7.22 -11.43
N TYR A 158 9.36 7.65 -10.54
CA TYR A 158 8.32 8.62 -10.88
C TYR A 158 7.80 9.37 -9.65
N SER A 159 7.48 10.64 -9.86
CA SER A 159 6.74 11.46 -8.89
C SER A 159 5.78 12.39 -9.63
N GLY A 160 4.47 12.21 -9.41
CA GLY A 160 3.47 12.99 -10.15
C GLY A 160 2.04 12.46 -9.98
N LYS A 161 1.16 12.82 -10.92
CA LYS A 161 -0.22 12.28 -10.99
C LYS A 161 -0.19 10.81 -11.39
N TYR A 162 -0.83 9.94 -10.62
CA TYR A 162 -0.82 8.49 -10.86
C TYR A 162 -1.37 8.10 -12.23
N LEU A 163 -2.47 8.74 -12.68
CA LEU A 163 -3.08 8.47 -13.98
C LEU A 163 -2.19 8.84 -15.19
N LEU A 164 -1.16 9.67 -14.98
CA LEU A 164 -0.22 10.07 -16.03
C LEU A 164 1.01 9.17 -16.10
N TYR A 165 1.20 8.28 -15.11
CA TYR A 165 2.31 7.33 -15.16
C TYR A 165 2.07 6.31 -16.27
N LYS A 166 3.00 6.27 -17.19
CA LYS A 166 3.14 5.21 -18.19
C LYS A 166 4.62 4.85 -18.21
N LYS A 167 4.94 3.58 -18.13
CA LYS A 167 6.30 3.17 -18.42
C LYS A 167 6.54 3.38 -19.91
N ALA A 168 7.62 4.11 -20.24
CA ALA A 168 8.11 4.23 -21.61
C ALA A 168 8.67 2.88 -22.11
#